data_a7b1a0af691692dfb4609b4505b15ddd
#
_entry.id   a7b1a0af691692dfb4609b4505b15ddd
#
_cell.length_a   1.000
_cell.length_b   1.000
_cell.length_c   1.000
_cell.angle_alpha   90.00
_cell.angle_beta   90.00
_cell.angle_gamma   90.00
#
_symmetry.space_group_name_H-M   'P 1'
#
loop_
_entity.id
_entity.type
_entity.pdbx_description
1 polymer ?
#
loop_
_entity_poly.entity_id
_entity_poly.type
_entity_poly.pdbx_seq_one_letter_code
_entity_poly.pdbx_strand_id
1 'polypeptide(L)'
;MELSLGSLPFGLDFHPSDQLVAAALITGDLHLYRYNADSPPQKLLDLHAHEESCRAVRFVNGGQAMLTGSTDRSILATDVETGATIARLEDSHEDAIYSLINVTESTVASGDDQGCIKVWDTRQRTLCNSFDAHEEYVSDMTFAADAMKLLGTSGDGTLSVCNLRKNTVQTRSEFSEEELTSVVLMKNGRKVVCGSQSGTVLLYSWGYFKDCSDRFVGLSPNSVDALLKLDEDRVITGSENGLISLVGILPNRIIQPIAEHSEYPIESLALGFGRYIKRFRK
;
A
#
# COMPACT_ATOMS: atom_id res chain seq x y z
N MET A 1 13.42 -14.96 9.25
CA MET A 1 12.27 -15.86 9.44
C MET A 1 11.46 -15.84 8.16
N GLU A 2 11.09 -16.98 7.68
CA GLU A 2 10.31 -17.16 6.45
C GLU A 2 8.96 -17.79 6.81
N LEU A 3 7.90 -17.36 6.14
CA LEU A 3 6.55 -17.84 6.35
C LEU A 3 5.96 -18.26 5.01
N SER A 4 5.65 -19.54 4.87
CA SER A 4 4.90 -20.06 3.72
C SER A 4 3.40 -19.86 3.94
N LEU A 5 2.74 -19.17 3.03
CA LEU A 5 1.30 -18.88 3.10
C LEU A 5 0.43 -19.90 2.37
N GLY A 6 1.05 -20.75 1.54
CA GLY A 6 0.35 -21.76 0.73
C GLY A 6 -0.37 -21.21 -0.51
N SER A 7 -0.50 -19.88 -0.62
CA SER A 7 -1.10 -19.16 -1.75
C SER A 7 -0.41 -17.81 -1.94
N LEU A 8 -0.62 -17.17 -3.09
CA LEU A 8 0.01 -15.88 -3.42
C LEU A 8 -0.56 -14.77 -2.54
N PRO A 9 0.27 -14.05 -1.76
CA PRO A 9 -0.16 -12.86 -1.02
C PRO A 9 -0.13 -11.63 -1.92
N PHE A 10 -1.19 -10.82 -1.87
CA PHE A 10 -1.24 -9.50 -2.50
C PHE A 10 -1.01 -8.36 -1.53
N GLY A 11 -1.52 -8.50 -0.32
CA GLY A 11 -1.40 -7.46 0.69
C GLY A 11 -0.90 -8.02 2.01
N LEU A 12 -0.13 -7.21 2.71
CA LEU A 12 0.27 -7.50 4.08
C LEU A 12 0.28 -6.23 4.93
N ASP A 13 0.01 -6.40 6.21
CA ASP A 13 0.13 -5.33 7.17
C ASP A 13 0.55 -5.87 8.54
N PHE A 14 1.28 -5.05 9.30
CA PHE A 14 1.69 -5.39 10.65
C PHE A 14 0.82 -4.67 11.67
N HIS A 15 0.49 -5.39 12.74
CA HIS A 15 -0.20 -4.80 13.88
C HIS A 15 0.63 -3.65 14.49
N PRO A 16 0.00 -2.51 14.80
CA PRO A 16 0.73 -1.31 15.22
C PRO A 16 1.46 -1.45 16.58
N SER A 17 1.00 -2.35 17.46
CA SER A 17 1.56 -2.51 18.81
C SER A 17 1.93 -3.93 19.19
N ASP A 18 1.47 -4.94 18.44
CA ASP A 18 1.69 -6.35 18.77
C ASP A 18 2.49 -7.07 17.67
N GLN A 19 3.02 -8.23 18.01
CA GLN A 19 3.76 -9.09 17.08
C GLN A 19 2.80 -9.92 16.20
N LEU A 20 1.89 -9.22 15.50
CA LEU A 20 0.95 -9.82 14.58
C LEU A 20 1.17 -9.30 13.16
N VAL A 21 0.90 -10.15 12.18
CA VAL A 21 0.92 -9.82 10.76
C VAL A 21 -0.27 -10.45 10.07
N ALA A 22 -0.98 -9.65 9.30
CA ALA A 22 -2.07 -10.07 8.45
C ALA A 22 -1.59 -10.20 7.00
N ALA A 23 -2.10 -11.21 6.30
CA ALA A 23 -1.85 -11.44 4.87
C ALA A 23 -3.16 -11.67 4.13
N ALA A 24 -3.36 -10.90 3.06
CA ALA A 24 -4.47 -10.99 2.13
C ALA A 24 -4.03 -11.83 0.91
N LEU A 25 -4.79 -12.85 0.55
CA LEU A 25 -4.41 -13.85 -0.44
C LEU A 25 -5.26 -13.79 -1.71
N ILE A 26 -4.69 -14.27 -2.81
CA ILE A 26 -5.37 -14.38 -4.10
C ILE A 26 -6.64 -15.25 -4.04
N THR A 27 -6.71 -16.16 -3.09
CA THR A 27 -7.85 -17.07 -2.88
C THR A 27 -9.05 -16.42 -2.17
N GLY A 28 -8.97 -15.12 -1.83
CA GLY A 28 -9.98 -14.44 -1.00
C GLY A 28 -9.76 -14.63 0.50
N ASP A 29 -8.73 -15.38 0.89
CA ASP A 29 -8.46 -15.69 2.28
C ASP A 29 -7.70 -14.57 2.99
N LEU A 30 -7.99 -14.39 4.27
CA LEU A 30 -7.29 -13.52 5.20
C LEU A 30 -6.63 -14.38 6.28
N HIS A 31 -5.31 -14.35 6.34
CA HIS A 31 -4.55 -15.03 7.37
C HIS A 31 -4.00 -14.05 8.39
N LEU A 32 -4.05 -14.42 9.67
CA LEU A 32 -3.40 -13.70 10.76
C LEU A 32 -2.37 -14.60 11.43
N TYR A 33 -1.15 -14.10 11.58
CA TYR A 33 -0.05 -14.82 12.24
C TYR A 33 0.51 -14.03 13.40
N ARG A 34 0.82 -14.74 14.48
CA ARG A 34 1.72 -14.24 15.53
C ARG A 34 3.16 -14.62 15.16
N TYR A 35 4.03 -13.65 15.21
CA TYR A 35 5.45 -13.88 14.96
C TYR A 35 6.27 -13.53 16.20
N ASN A 36 7.40 -14.23 16.35
CA ASN A 36 8.36 -14.05 17.42
C ASN A 36 9.76 -14.27 16.81
N ALA A 37 10.81 -13.72 17.44
CA ALA A 37 12.19 -13.88 16.97
C ALA A 37 12.68 -15.34 17.18
N ASP A 38 12.23 -15.98 18.24
CA ASP A 38 12.79 -17.22 18.77
C ASP A 38 11.94 -18.47 18.46
N SER A 39 10.79 -18.31 17.81
CA SER A 39 9.88 -19.44 17.52
C SER A 39 9.29 -19.32 16.10
N PRO A 40 8.88 -20.46 15.48
CA PRO A 40 8.14 -20.42 14.23
C PRO A 40 6.87 -19.58 14.34
N PRO A 41 6.44 -18.90 13.25
CA PRO A 41 5.18 -18.16 13.25
C PRO A 41 4.00 -19.08 13.52
N GLN A 42 3.06 -18.60 14.33
CA GLN A 42 1.83 -19.30 14.64
C GLN A 42 0.67 -18.67 13.86
N LYS A 43 -0.05 -19.46 13.04
CA LYS A 43 -1.31 -19.02 12.43
C LYS A 43 -2.38 -18.93 13.51
N LEU A 44 -2.97 -17.75 13.68
CA LEU A 44 -4.05 -17.49 14.64
C LEU A 44 -5.41 -17.56 13.97
N LEU A 45 -5.54 -16.97 12.77
CA LEU A 45 -6.77 -16.94 11.99
C LEU A 45 -6.50 -17.43 10.57
N ASP A 46 -7.47 -18.12 10.02
CA ASP A 46 -7.54 -18.60 8.64
C ASP A 46 -9.01 -18.45 8.23
N LEU A 47 -9.29 -17.36 7.49
CA LEU A 47 -10.65 -16.92 7.21
C LEU A 47 -10.84 -16.77 5.70
N HIS A 48 -11.89 -17.38 5.17
CA HIS A 48 -12.36 -17.07 3.82
C HIS A 48 -13.15 -15.75 3.87
N ALA A 49 -12.44 -14.65 3.64
CA ALA A 49 -12.95 -13.30 3.84
C ALA A 49 -13.79 -12.80 2.68
N HIS A 50 -13.43 -13.19 1.45
CA HIS A 50 -14.00 -12.72 0.21
C HIS A 50 -14.24 -13.86 -0.78
N GLU A 51 -15.23 -13.70 -1.67
CA GLU A 51 -15.54 -14.67 -2.74
C GLU A 51 -14.47 -14.69 -3.84
N GLU A 52 -13.75 -13.56 -3.99
CA GLU A 52 -12.68 -13.37 -4.97
C GLU A 52 -11.39 -12.93 -4.27
N SER A 53 -10.38 -12.59 -5.08
CA SER A 53 -9.06 -12.21 -4.59
C SER A 53 -9.09 -11.10 -3.54
N CYS A 54 -8.50 -11.35 -2.38
CA CYS A 54 -8.26 -10.34 -1.36
C CYS A 54 -6.96 -9.59 -1.68
N ARG A 55 -7.04 -8.32 -2.12
CA ARG A 55 -5.88 -7.58 -2.62
C ARG A 55 -5.21 -6.70 -1.57
N ALA A 56 -5.96 -6.21 -0.60
CA ALA A 56 -5.42 -5.30 0.40
C ALA A 56 -5.89 -5.66 1.81
N VAL A 57 -5.02 -5.42 2.79
CA VAL A 57 -5.34 -5.56 4.22
C VAL A 57 -4.70 -4.43 5.01
N ARG A 58 -5.43 -3.87 5.99
CA ARG A 58 -4.92 -2.85 6.94
C ARG A 58 -5.48 -3.07 8.33
N PHE A 59 -4.61 -2.97 9.35
CA PHE A 59 -5.07 -2.86 10.73
C PHE A 59 -5.62 -1.46 10.99
N VAL A 60 -6.76 -1.40 11.66
CA VAL A 60 -7.47 -0.17 12.03
C VAL A 60 -7.85 -0.17 13.51
N ASN A 61 -8.34 0.96 14.02
CA ASN A 61 -8.74 1.10 15.44
C ASN A 61 -7.65 0.66 16.42
N GLY A 62 -6.41 1.11 16.22
CA GLY A 62 -5.29 0.72 17.08
C GLY A 62 -4.93 -0.77 17.01
N GLY A 63 -5.37 -1.49 15.98
CA GLY A 63 -5.12 -2.92 15.80
C GLY A 63 -6.27 -3.84 16.20
N GLN A 64 -7.39 -3.29 16.69
CA GLN A 64 -8.55 -4.11 17.11
C GLN A 64 -9.30 -4.76 15.95
N ALA A 65 -9.20 -4.16 14.75
CA ALA A 65 -9.83 -4.70 13.56
C ALA A 65 -8.88 -4.70 12.35
N MET A 66 -9.13 -5.59 11.41
CA MET A 66 -8.53 -5.63 10.08
C MET A 66 -9.60 -5.23 9.06
N LEU A 67 -9.22 -4.35 8.13
CA LEU A 67 -10.00 -4.07 6.92
C LEU A 67 -9.35 -4.76 5.74
N THR A 68 -10.16 -5.40 4.92
CA THR A 68 -9.74 -6.01 3.66
C THR A 68 -10.53 -5.44 2.49
N GLY A 69 -9.87 -5.31 1.34
CA GLY A 69 -10.47 -4.94 0.07
C GLY A 69 -10.24 -6.01 -0.98
N SER A 70 -11.24 -6.27 -1.80
CA SER A 70 -11.25 -7.40 -2.72
C SER A 70 -11.72 -7.03 -4.13
N THR A 71 -11.40 -7.91 -5.07
CA THR A 71 -11.94 -7.87 -6.44
C THR A 71 -13.46 -8.13 -6.48
N ASP A 72 -14.03 -8.70 -5.41
CA ASP A 72 -15.48 -8.81 -5.23
C ASP A 72 -16.18 -7.45 -4.95
N ARG A 73 -15.44 -6.34 -4.98
CA ARG A 73 -15.88 -4.95 -4.79
C ARG A 73 -16.33 -4.65 -3.37
N SER A 74 -16.08 -5.54 -2.43
CA SER A 74 -16.47 -5.34 -1.03
C SER A 74 -15.27 -4.91 -0.16
N ILE A 75 -15.59 -4.17 0.91
CA ILE A 75 -14.68 -3.91 2.02
C ILE A 75 -15.22 -4.65 3.24
N LEU A 76 -14.41 -5.53 3.83
CA LEU A 76 -14.76 -6.30 5.02
C LEU A 76 -13.97 -5.82 6.23
N ALA A 77 -14.66 -5.64 7.35
CA ALA A 77 -14.06 -5.41 8.67
C ALA A 77 -14.14 -6.68 9.50
N THR A 78 -12.99 -7.15 9.99
CA THR A 78 -12.87 -8.37 10.80
C THR A 78 -12.24 -8.04 12.14
N ASP A 79 -12.79 -8.58 13.23
CA ASP A 79 -12.23 -8.47 14.57
C ASP A 79 -10.95 -9.30 14.68
N VAL A 80 -9.88 -8.71 15.22
CA VAL A 80 -8.55 -9.34 15.26
C VAL A 80 -8.49 -10.48 16.26
N GLU A 81 -9.23 -10.38 17.36
CA GLU A 81 -9.19 -11.38 18.43
C GLU A 81 -10.03 -12.62 18.10
N THR A 82 -11.23 -12.41 17.59
CA THR A 82 -12.22 -13.46 17.36
C THR A 82 -12.29 -13.97 15.92
N GLY A 83 -11.83 -13.18 14.95
CA GLY A 83 -12.03 -13.44 13.53
C GLY A 83 -13.47 -13.18 13.04
N ALA A 84 -14.32 -12.62 13.89
CA ALA A 84 -15.71 -12.35 13.53
C ALA A 84 -15.84 -11.16 12.60
N THR A 85 -16.77 -11.25 11.65
CA THR A 85 -17.14 -10.12 10.79
C THR A 85 -17.81 -9.03 11.61
N ILE A 86 -17.18 -7.83 11.62
CA ILE A 86 -17.74 -6.62 12.25
C ILE A 86 -18.72 -5.92 11.29
N ALA A 87 -18.33 -5.81 10.02
CA ALA A 87 -19.10 -5.15 8.97
C ALA A 87 -18.60 -5.57 7.60
N ARG A 88 -19.49 -5.55 6.63
CA ARG A 88 -19.17 -5.67 5.20
C ARG A 88 -19.87 -4.55 4.44
N LEU A 89 -19.14 -3.88 3.59
CA LEU A 89 -19.66 -2.92 2.62
C LEU A 89 -19.67 -3.60 1.26
N GLU A 90 -20.83 -4.16 0.89
CA GLU A 90 -21.03 -4.73 -0.42
C GLU A 90 -21.10 -3.60 -1.47
N ASP A 91 -20.64 -3.89 -2.69
CA ASP A 91 -20.61 -2.92 -3.79
C ASP A 91 -20.07 -1.53 -3.37
N SER A 92 -19.03 -1.54 -2.52
CA SER A 92 -18.37 -0.31 -2.07
C SER A 92 -17.75 0.47 -3.23
N HIS A 93 -17.30 -0.23 -4.26
CA HIS A 93 -16.83 0.29 -5.53
C HIS A 93 -17.63 -0.31 -6.69
N GLU A 94 -17.57 0.33 -7.85
CA GLU A 94 -18.16 -0.19 -9.09
C GLU A 94 -17.28 -1.28 -9.71
N ASP A 95 -15.96 -1.21 -9.43
CA ASP A 95 -14.95 -2.13 -9.90
C ASP A 95 -14.11 -2.73 -8.75
N ALA A 96 -13.24 -3.66 -9.12
CA ALA A 96 -12.37 -4.39 -8.20
C ALA A 96 -11.49 -3.46 -7.36
N ILE A 97 -11.46 -3.66 -6.05
CA ILE A 97 -10.60 -2.87 -5.16
C ILE A 97 -9.16 -3.36 -5.31
N TYR A 98 -8.25 -2.44 -5.61
CA TYR A 98 -6.84 -2.70 -5.76
C TYR A 98 -6.02 -2.35 -4.51
N SER A 99 -6.25 -1.18 -3.93
CA SER A 99 -5.44 -0.64 -2.84
C SER A 99 -6.28 -0.09 -1.68
N LEU A 100 -5.72 -0.11 -0.48
CA LEU A 100 -6.35 0.34 0.76
C LEU A 100 -5.31 0.98 1.67
N ILE A 101 -5.58 2.17 2.21
CA ILE A 101 -4.70 2.80 3.20
C ILE A 101 -5.47 3.41 4.37
N ASN A 102 -4.79 3.53 5.51
CA ASN A 102 -5.29 4.30 6.64
C ASN A 102 -5.06 5.80 6.39
N VAL A 103 -6.12 6.60 6.51
CA VAL A 103 -6.06 8.06 6.41
C VAL A 103 -5.99 8.68 7.80
N THR A 104 -6.88 8.26 8.69
CA THR A 104 -6.87 8.62 10.12
C THR A 104 -7.25 7.41 10.94
N GLU A 105 -7.37 7.55 12.27
CA GLU A 105 -7.86 6.45 13.12
C GLU A 105 -9.29 5.97 12.78
N SER A 106 -10.09 6.83 12.15
CA SER A 106 -11.49 6.54 11.83
C SER A 106 -11.80 6.64 10.34
N THR A 107 -10.81 6.88 9.49
CA THR A 107 -11.04 6.96 8.05
C THR A 107 -10.00 6.16 7.27
N VAL A 108 -10.46 5.49 6.22
CA VAL A 108 -9.63 4.72 5.28
C VAL A 108 -9.92 5.18 3.86
N ALA A 109 -8.94 5.04 2.98
CA ALA A 109 -9.12 5.25 1.55
C ALA A 109 -8.93 3.94 0.80
N SER A 110 -9.75 3.72 -0.22
CA SER A 110 -9.69 2.60 -1.15
C SER A 110 -9.58 3.12 -2.59
N GLY A 111 -8.80 2.43 -3.40
CA GLY A 111 -8.66 2.67 -4.84
C GLY A 111 -9.06 1.43 -5.62
N ASP A 112 -9.73 1.62 -6.76
CA ASP A 112 -10.21 0.54 -7.62
C ASP A 112 -9.47 0.45 -8.97
N ASP A 113 -9.84 -0.56 -9.75
CA ASP A 113 -9.25 -0.84 -11.06
C ASP A 113 -9.60 0.19 -12.14
N GLN A 114 -10.62 1.05 -11.94
CA GLN A 114 -11.03 2.12 -12.86
C GLN A 114 -10.52 3.51 -12.43
N GLY A 115 -9.64 3.57 -11.43
CA GLY A 115 -9.02 4.83 -11.01
C GLY A 115 -9.85 5.67 -10.05
N CYS A 116 -10.94 5.13 -9.52
CA CYS A 116 -11.74 5.80 -8.52
C CYS A 116 -11.12 5.62 -7.12
N ILE A 117 -10.99 6.72 -6.40
CA ILE A 117 -10.55 6.74 -5.00
C ILE A 117 -11.73 7.13 -4.12
N LYS A 118 -12.06 6.31 -3.13
CA LYS A 118 -13.10 6.58 -2.14
C LYS A 118 -12.53 6.66 -0.73
N VAL A 119 -13.08 7.53 0.11
CA VAL A 119 -12.70 7.68 1.52
C VAL A 119 -13.91 7.38 2.40
N TRP A 120 -13.72 6.52 3.38
CA TRP A 120 -14.77 5.93 4.22
C TRP A 120 -14.57 6.29 5.70
N ASP A 121 -15.65 6.65 6.38
CA ASP A 121 -15.68 6.68 7.83
C ASP A 121 -15.92 5.27 8.37
N THR A 122 -14.96 4.71 9.08
CA THR A 122 -15.03 3.33 9.59
C THR A 122 -16.02 3.16 10.75
N ARG A 123 -16.33 4.24 11.48
CA ARG A 123 -17.27 4.23 12.61
C ARG A 123 -18.70 4.34 12.12
N GLN A 124 -18.95 5.28 11.19
CA GLN A 124 -20.27 5.50 10.62
C GLN A 124 -20.59 4.55 9.47
N ARG A 125 -19.56 3.92 8.91
CA ARG A 125 -19.65 3.03 7.72
C ARG A 125 -20.24 3.75 6.52
N THR A 126 -19.84 5.01 6.32
CA THR A 126 -20.35 5.88 5.26
C THR A 126 -19.23 6.40 4.38
N LEU A 127 -19.56 6.66 3.13
CA LEU A 127 -18.69 7.33 2.18
C LEU A 127 -18.54 8.81 2.55
N CYS A 128 -17.29 9.28 2.72
CA CYS A 128 -16.96 10.66 2.99
C CYS A 128 -16.63 11.43 1.72
N ASN A 129 -15.80 10.86 0.86
CA ASN A 129 -15.31 11.47 -0.37
C ASN A 129 -15.25 10.43 -1.49
N SER A 130 -15.46 10.87 -2.73
CA SER A 130 -15.26 10.08 -3.94
C SER A 130 -14.56 10.94 -4.99
N PHE A 131 -13.55 10.36 -5.67
CA PHE A 131 -12.72 11.05 -6.65
C PHE A 131 -12.50 10.15 -7.86
N ASP A 132 -12.87 10.63 -9.05
CA ASP A 132 -12.44 10.06 -10.32
C ASP A 132 -11.00 10.55 -10.57
N ALA A 133 -10.03 9.88 -9.93
CA ALA A 133 -8.68 10.36 -9.82
C ALA A 133 -7.80 9.96 -11.01
N HIS A 134 -8.08 8.84 -11.64
CA HIS A 134 -7.26 8.24 -12.69
C HIS A 134 -8.12 7.59 -13.78
N GLU A 135 -7.48 7.13 -14.86
CA GLU A 135 -8.13 6.42 -15.97
C GLU A 135 -7.89 4.90 -15.95
N GLU A 136 -6.96 4.45 -15.08
CA GLU A 136 -6.64 3.05 -14.83
C GLU A 136 -6.51 2.79 -13.32
N TYR A 137 -6.20 1.56 -12.94
CA TYR A 137 -6.15 1.12 -11.54
C TYR A 137 -5.28 2.00 -10.65
N VAL A 138 -5.75 2.21 -9.42
CA VAL A 138 -5.02 2.93 -8.38
C VAL A 138 -4.00 2.00 -7.74
N SER A 139 -2.75 2.10 -8.15
CA SER A 139 -1.67 1.19 -7.73
C SER A 139 -1.32 1.33 -6.25
N ASP A 140 -1.14 2.56 -5.77
CA ASP A 140 -0.80 2.84 -4.38
C ASP A 140 -1.29 4.23 -3.96
N MET A 141 -1.37 4.46 -2.66
CA MET A 141 -1.81 5.73 -2.09
C MET A 141 -0.98 6.13 -0.88
N THR A 142 -0.85 7.44 -0.66
CA THR A 142 -0.25 7.98 0.57
C THR A 142 -1.00 9.23 1.03
N PHE A 143 -1.05 9.46 2.35
CA PHE A 143 -1.79 10.56 2.94
C PHE A 143 -0.90 11.59 3.60
N ALA A 144 -1.08 12.87 3.22
CA ALA A 144 -0.43 14.03 3.80
C ALA A 144 -1.35 14.68 4.84
N ALA A 145 -1.23 14.28 6.10
CA ALA A 145 -2.13 14.66 7.18
C ALA A 145 -2.19 16.18 7.39
N ASP A 146 -1.06 16.86 7.42
CA ASP A 146 -1.00 18.32 7.63
C ASP A 146 -1.76 19.11 6.56
N ALA A 147 -1.74 18.62 5.33
CA ALA A 147 -2.40 19.25 4.20
C ALA A 147 -3.83 18.71 3.94
N MET A 148 -4.24 17.63 4.60
CA MET A 148 -5.47 16.88 4.30
C MET A 148 -5.59 16.53 2.82
N LYS A 149 -4.50 15.99 2.26
CA LYS A 149 -4.41 15.57 0.87
C LYS A 149 -4.06 14.10 0.78
N LEU A 150 -4.80 13.40 -0.05
CA LEU A 150 -4.54 12.04 -0.45
C LEU A 150 -3.86 12.06 -1.82
N LEU A 151 -2.76 11.37 -1.95
CA LEU A 151 -2.04 11.22 -3.21
C LEU A 151 -2.18 9.78 -3.66
N GLY A 152 -2.44 9.59 -4.94
CA GLY A 152 -2.56 8.27 -5.57
C GLY A 152 -1.68 8.16 -6.80
N THR A 153 -1.10 6.99 -7.01
CA THR A 153 -0.42 6.58 -8.25
C THR A 153 -1.30 5.59 -9.02
N SER A 154 -1.10 5.52 -10.33
CA SER A 154 -1.93 4.69 -11.19
C SER A 154 -1.15 4.05 -12.33
N GLY A 155 -1.71 2.96 -12.88
CA GLY A 155 -1.31 2.36 -14.14
C GLY A 155 -1.38 3.31 -15.32
N ASP A 156 -2.23 4.35 -15.23
CA ASP A 156 -2.27 5.42 -16.25
C ASP A 156 -1.02 6.32 -16.29
N GLY A 157 0.00 6.04 -15.48
CA GLY A 157 1.25 6.79 -15.44
C GLY A 157 1.15 8.15 -14.76
N THR A 158 0.07 8.44 -14.00
CA THR A 158 -0.11 9.73 -13.33
C THR A 158 -0.06 9.64 -11.81
N LEU A 159 0.35 10.74 -11.18
CA LEU A 159 0.22 11.02 -9.76
C LEU A 159 -0.96 11.99 -9.55
N SER A 160 -1.98 11.59 -8.80
CA SER A 160 -3.10 12.46 -8.42
C SER A 160 -2.92 13.06 -7.04
N VAL A 161 -3.52 14.23 -6.82
CA VAL A 161 -3.60 14.91 -5.53
C VAL A 161 -5.05 15.26 -5.24
N CYS A 162 -5.69 14.52 -4.35
CA CYS A 162 -7.07 14.71 -3.93
C CYS A 162 -7.13 15.54 -2.65
N ASN A 163 -7.93 16.61 -2.65
CA ASN A 163 -8.14 17.47 -1.50
C ASN A 163 -9.38 17.01 -0.72
N LEU A 164 -9.19 16.40 0.44
CA LEU A 164 -10.28 15.84 1.24
C LEU A 164 -11.24 16.91 1.78
N ARG A 165 -10.72 18.11 2.07
CA ARG A 165 -11.58 19.22 2.57
C ARG A 165 -12.50 19.79 1.50
N LYS A 166 -12.02 19.82 0.24
CA LYS A 166 -12.78 20.40 -0.88
C LYS A 166 -13.55 19.35 -1.68
N ASN A 167 -13.31 18.09 -1.42
CA ASN A 167 -13.83 16.95 -2.20
C ASN A 167 -13.57 17.10 -3.70
N THR A 168 -12.31 17.40 -4.06
CA THR A 168 -11.91 17.61 -5.46
C THR A 168 -10.54 17.01 -5.74
N VAL A 169 -10.36 16.47 -6.94
CA VAL A 169 -9.04 16.23 -7.50
C VAL A 169 -8.41 17.58 -7.79
N GLN A 170 -7.39 17.95 -7.02
CA GLN A 170 -6.74 19.26 -7.11
C GLN A 170 -5.81 19.33 -8.32
N THR A 171 -5.08 18.26 -8.57
CA THR A 171 -4.06 18.19 -9.64
C THR A 171 -3.84 16.73 -10.01
N ARG A 172 -3.60 16.48 -11.28
CA ARG A 172 -2.92 15.27 -11.78
C ARG A 172 -1.58 15.68 -12.36
N SER A 173 -0.56 14.83 -12.26
CA SER A 173 0.72 15.04 -12.94
C SER A 173 0.53 14.95 -14.46
N GLU A 174 1.54 15.40 -15.20
CA GLU A 174 1.66 15.01 -16.59
C GLU A 174 1.86 13.49 -16.70
N PHE A 175 1.43 12.96 -17.81
CA PHE A 175 1.53 11.53 -18.12
C PHE A 175 3.00 11.10 -18.14
N SER A 176 3.32 10.05 -17.40
CA SER A 176 4.55 9.31 -17.53
C SER A 176 4.37 8.25 -18.63
N GLU A 177 5.39 7.99 -19.43
CA GLU A 177 5.33 6.89 -20.42
C GLU A 177 5.23 5.50 -19.77
N GLU A 178 5.30 5.43 -18.45
CA GLU A 178 5.35 4.22 -17.65
C GLU A 178 4.32 4.26 -16.52
N GLU A 179 3.79 3.11 -16.16
CA GLU A 179 2.92 2.95 -15.00
C GLU A 179 3.64 3.36 -13.71
N LEU A 180 2.95 4.08 -12.85
CA LEU A 180 3.41 4.35 -11.48
C LEU A 180 2.86 3.27 -10.55
N THR A 181 3.76 2.58 -9.85
CA THR A 181 3.44 1.37 -9.08
C THR A 181 3.33 1.59 -7.58
N SER A 182 4.05 2.59 -7.06
CA SER A 182 4.14 2.82 -5.61
C SER A 182 4.40 4.29 -5.27
N VAL A 183 4.01 4.74 -4.07
CA VAL A 183 4.18 6.14 -3.64
C VAL A 183 4.48 6.29 -2.16
N VAL A 184 5.39 7.22 -1.81
CA VAL A 184 5.71 7.54 -0.42
C VAL A 184 6.05 9.01 -0.22
N LEU A 185 5.68 9.56 0.95
CA LEU A 185 6.01 10.93 1.36
C LEU A 185 7.34 10.97 2.13
N MET A 186 8.24 11.84 1.67
CA MET A 186 9.59 11.97 2.19
C MET A 186 9.92 13.44 2.54
N LYS A 187 11.04 13.67 3.25
CA LYS A 187 11.54 15.01 3.60
C LYS A 187 10.51 15.85 4.36
N ASN A 188 9.86 15.23 5.36
CA ASN A 188 8.78 15.87 6.14
C ASN A 188 7.65 16.40 5.23
N GLY A 189 7.19 15.58 4.29
CA GLY A 189 6.13 15.91 3.36
C GLY A 189 6.52 16.87 2.23
N ARG A 190 7.81 17.27 2.10
CA ARG A 190 8.26 18.18 1.03
C ARG A 190 8.54 17.50 -0.30
N LYS A 191 8.69 16.19 -0.30
CA LYS A 191 8.94 15.37 -1.48
C LYS A 191 7.97 14.21 -1.54
N VAL A 192 7.55 13.86 -2.75
CA VAL A 192 6.80 12.64 -3.07
C VAL A 192 7.71 11.79 -3.94
N VAL A 193 7.86 10.54 -3.58
CA VAL A 193 8.68 9.57 -4.31
C VAL A 193 7.75 8.51 -4.87
N CYS A 194 7.82 8.28 -6.17
CA CYS A 194 7.04 7.25 -6.87
C CYS A 194 7.98 6.23 -7.50
N GLY A 195 7.62 4.96 -7.42
CA GLY A 195 8.22 3.88 -8.21
C GLY A 195 7.50 3.72 -9.53
N SER A 196 8.19 3.20 -10.54
CA SER A 196 7.62 2.90 -11.86
C SER A 196 7.89 1.46 -12.29
N GLN A 197 7.14 1.03 -13.29
CA GLN A 197 7.25 -0.30 -13.91
C GLN A 197 8.64 -0.55 -14.54
N SER A 198 9.32 0.48 -15.01
CA SER A 198 10.68 0.35 -15.61
C SER A 198 11.82 0.37 -14.59
N GLY A 199 11.54 0.48 -13.31
CA GLY A 199 12.57 0.60 -12.27
C GLY A 199 13.05 2.04 -12.06
N THR A 200 12.41 3.01 -12.68
CA THR A 200 12.69 4.43 -12.45
C THR A 200 12.01 4.90 -11.17
N VAL A 201 12.73 5.67 -10.37
CA VAL A 201 12.20 6.36 -9.20
C VAL A 201 12.02 7.83 -9.56
N LEU A 202 10.78 8.32 -9.47
CA LEU A 202 10.42 9.70 -9.77
C LEU A 202 10.26 10.50 -8.49
N LEU A 203 10.76 11.72 -8.47
CA LEU A 203 10.61 12.67 -7.37
C LEU A 203 9.75 13.84 -7.78
N TYR A 204 8.72 14.14 -6.99
CA TYR A 204 7.94 15.35 -7.10
C TYR A 204 8.21 16.27 -5.93
N SER A 205 8.20 17.58 -6.18
CA SER A 205 8.28 18.58 -5.12
C SER A 205 6.88 18.94 -4.65
N TRP A 206 6.68 19.03 -3.32
CA TRP A 206 5.39 19.42 -2.78
C TRP A 206 4.91 20.77 -3.36
N GLY A 207 3.69 20.78 -3.85
CA GLY A 207 3.08 21.92 -4.52
C GLY A 207 3.36 22.05 -6.04
N TYR A 208 4.31 21.27 -6.56
CA TYR A 208 4.68 21.24 -7.99
C TYR A 208 4.53 19.81 -8.51
N PHE A 209 3.28 19.39 -8.69
CA PHE A 209 2.94 17.99 -9.02
C PHE A 209 2.74 17.74 -10.52
N LYS A 210 2.77 18.78 -11.36
CA LYS A 210 2.58 18.59 -12.79
C LYS A 210 3.69 17.78 -13.43
N ASP A 211 4.94 18.07 -13.05
CA ASP A 211 6.11 17.38 -13.58
C ASP A 211 7.02 16.90 -12.45
N CYS A 212 7.71 15.78 -12.67
CA CYS A 212 8.68 15.29 -11.70
C CYS A 212 9.89 16.25 -11.64
N SER A 213 10.34 16.57 -10.45
CA SER A 213 11.48 17.46 -10.22
C SER A 213 12.82 16.78 -10.44
N ASP A 214 12.85 15.46 -10.41
CA ASP A 214 14.01 14.62 -10.64
C ASP A 214 13.58 13.17 -10.86
N ARG A 215 14.43 12.38 -11.56
CA ARG A 215 14.25 10.95 -11.77
C ARG A 215 15.59 10.23 -11.79
N PHE A 216 15.64 9.02 -11.30
CA PHE A 216 16.83 8.19 -11.37
C PHE A 216 16.47 6.72 -11.52
N VAL A 217 17.32 5.98 -12.21
CA VAL A 217 17.12 4.56 -12.48
C VAL A 217 17.62 3.75 -11.28
N GLY A 218 16.88 2.72 -10.91
CA GLY A 218 17.24 1.74 -9.89
C GLY A 218 18.44 0.87 -10.28
N LEU A 219 18.75 -0.12 -9.47
CA LEU A 219 19.82 -1.11 -9.74
C LEU A 219 19.49 -2.02 -10.93
N SER A 220 18.24 -2.11 -11.28
CA SER A 220 17.71 -3.01 -12.30
C SER A 220 16.62 -2.30 -13.10
N PRO A 221 16.42 -2.61 -14.38
CA PRO A 221 15.30 -2.11 -15.17
C PRO A 221 13.98 -2.81 -14.83
N ASN A 222 13.88 -3.47 -13.69
CA ASN A 222 12.68 -4.15 -13.21
C ASN A 222 11.85 -3.22 -12.34
N SER A 223 10.54 -3.39 -12.39
CA SER A 223 9.55 -2.61 -11.65
C SER A 223 9.92 -2.38 -10.17
N VAL A 224 9.59 -1.20 -9.65
CA VAL A 224 9.67 -0.84 -8.22
C VAL A 224 8.27 -0.89 -7.62
N ASP A 225 7.82 -2.10 -7.26
CA ASP A 225 6.44 -2.37 -6.87
C ASP A 225 6.13 -1.92 -5.44
N ALA A 226 7.14 -1.86 -4.59
CA ALA A 226 6.98 -1.48 -3.20
C ALA A 226 7.97 -0.41 -2.78
N LEU A 227 7.46 0.64 -2.13
CA LEU A 227 8.24 1.69 -1.49
C LEU A 227 7.93 1.73 0.01
N LEU A 228 8.95 1.67 0.84
CA LEU A 228 8.80 1.73 2.29
C LEU A 228 9.72 2.81 2.87
N LYS A 229 9.12 3.83 3.47
CA LYS A 229 9.87 4.88 4.16
C LYS A 229 10.59 4.32 5.38
N LEU A 230 11.91 4.41 5.40
CA LEU A 230 12.71 4.06 6.56
C LEU A 230 12.90 5.26 7.50
N ASP A 231 13.25 6.40 6.92
CA ASP A 231 13.34 7.71 7.58
C ASP A 231 13.11 8.83 6.55
N GLU A 232 13.37 10.08 6.92
CA GLU A 232 13.14 11.23 6.03
C GLU A 232 14.13 11.33 4.86
N ASP A 233 15.23 10.58 4.91
CA ASP A 233 16.31 10.61 3.92
C ASP A 233 16.46 9.31 3.16
N ARG A 234 15.84 8.22 3.63
CA ARG A 234 16.03 6.89 3.07
C ARG A 234 14.71 6.14 2.89
N VAL A 235 14.59 5.50 1.76
CA VAL A 235 13.48 4.62 1.39
C VAL A 235 14.02 3.23 1.08
N ILE A 236 13.23 2.21 1.34
CA ILE A 236 13.50 0.85 0.93
C ILE A 236 12.63 0.58 -0.28
N THR A 237 13.23 0.02 -1.33
CA THR A 237 12.53 -0.37 -2.56
C THR A 237 12.46 -1.88 -2.66
N GLY A 238 11.30 -2.40 -3.04
CA GLY A 238 11.11 -3.79 -3.46
C GLY A 238 10.86 -3.84 -4.96
N SER A 239 11.47 -4.80 -5.64
CA SER A 239 11.45 -4.89 -7.09
C SER A 239 10.95 -6.26 -7.57
N GLU A 240 10.44 -6.31 -8.79
CA GLU A 240 9.94 -7.51 -9.46
C GLU A 240 10.98 -8.65 -9.52
N ASN A 241 12.26 -8.31 -9.63
CA ASN A 241 13.34 -9.31 -9.61
C ASN A 241 13.70 -9.86 -8.22
N GLY A 242 12.93 -9.53 -7.19
CA GLY A 242 13.16 -9.97 -5.82
C GLY A 242 14.21 -9.15 -5.05
N LEU A 243 14.77 -8.11 -5.66
CA LEU A 243 15.79 -7.28 -5.01
C LEU A 243 15.15 -6.27 -4.06
N ILE A 244 15.67 -6.21 -2.83
CA ILE A 244 15.33 -5.18 -1.85
C ILE A 244 16.53 -4.27 -1.68
N SER A 245 16.37 -2.96 -1.92
CA SER A 245 17.46 -2.00 -1.91
C SER A 245 17.19 -0.85 -0.96
N LEU A 246 18.26 -0.32 -0.36
CA LEU A 246 18.24 0.92 0.40
C LEU A 246 18.61 2.07 -0.54
N VAL A 247 17.73 3.05 -0.63
CA VAL A 247 17.85 4.20 -1.53
C VAL A 247 17.86 5.50 -0.72
N GLY A 248 18.80 6.37 -1.01
CA GLY A 248 18.87 7.72 -0.46
C GLY A 248 18.10 8.71 -1.31
N ILE A 249 17.44 9.66 -0.66
CA ILE A 249 16.71 10.76 -1.30
C ILE A 249 17.39 12.08 -0.95
N LEU A 250 17.91 12.77 -1.98
CA LEU A 250 18.66 14.01 -1.86
C LEU A 250 19.87 13.93 -0.89
N PRO A 251 20.97 13.28 -1.36
CA PRO A 251 21.26 12.95 -2.76
C PRO A 251 20.58 11.65 -3.20
N ASN A 252 20.03 11.67 -4.44
CA ASN A 252 19.40 10.53 -5.05
C ASN A 252 20.44 9.49 -5.43
N ARG A 253 20.46 8.39 -4.73
CA ARG A 253 21.41 7.30 -4.99
C ARG A 253 20.94 6.00 -4.38
N ILE A 254 21.27 4.91 -5.02
CA ILE A 254 21.21 3.60 -4.40
C ILE A 254 22.37 3.51 -3.41
N ILE A 255 22.05 3.23 -2.14
CA ILE A 255 23.05 3.10 -1.09
C ILE A 255 23.65 1.69 -1.15
N GLN A 256 22.77 0.68 -1.09
CA GLN A 256 23.16 -0.73 -1.20
C GLN A 256 21.93 -1.63 -1.37
N PRO A 257 22.08 -2.79 -1.99
CA PRO A 257 21.10 -3.88 -1.84
C PRO A 257 21.17 -4.40 -0.40
N ILE A 258 20.02 -4.69 0.20
CA ILE A 258 19.93 -5.20 1.58
C ILE A 258 19.49 -6.66 1.65
N ALA A 259 18.70 -7.10 0.70
CA ALA A 259 18.24 -8.48 0.62
C ALA A 259 17.84 -8.83 -0.82
N GLU A 260 17.81 -10.10 -1.09
CA GLU A 260 17.30 -10.67 -2.35
C GLU A 260 16.36 -11.81 -2.02
N HIS A 261 15.22 -11.82 -2.69
CA HIS A 261 14.25 -12.88 -2.65
C HIS A 261 14.31 -13.59 -4.01
N SER A 262 15.29 -14.46 -4.17
CA SER A 262 15.55 -15.15 -5.44
C SER A 262 14.27 -15.78 -6.01
N GLU A 263 13.99 -15.53 -7.29
CA GLU A 263 12.92 -16.10 -8.09
C GLU A 263 11.50 -15.53 -7.87
N TYR A 264 11.27 -14.61 -6.90
CA TYR A 264 9.94 -14.05 -6.65
C TYR A 264 9.96 -12.53 -6.50
N PRO A 265 8.96 -11.82 -7.06
CA PRO A 265 8.84 -10.37 -6.91
C PRO A 265 8.59 -9.95 -5.45
N ILE A 266 8.94 -8.71 -5.15
CA ILE A 266 8.63 -8.05 -3.88
C ILE A 266 7.38 -7.19 -4.08
N GLU A 267 6.22 -7.78 -3.94
CA GLU A 267 4.92 -7.13 -4.13
C GLU A 267 4.60 -6.10 -3.02
N SER A 268 5.06 -6.34 -1.81
CA SER A 268 4.73 -5.48 -0.68
C SER A 268 5.82 -5.45 0.37
N LEU A 269 5.99 -4.31 1.02
CA LEU A 269 6.90 -4.07 2.13
C LEU A 269 6.16 -3.41 3.28
N ALA A 270 6.37 -3.88 4.50
CA ALA A 270 5.81 -3.25 5.70
C ALA A 270 6.77 -3.31 6.89
N LEU A 271 6.65 -2.36 7.82
CA LEU A 271 7.43 -2.32 9.04
C LEU A 271 6.69 -3.02 10.18
N GLY A 272 7.29 -4.09 10.71
CA GLY A 272 6.79 -4.75 11.90
C GLY A 272 7.09 -3.98 13.18
N PHE A 273 6.35 -4.29 14.25
CA PHE A 273 6.62 -3.80 15.60
C PHE A 273 8.09 -4.10 15.99
N GLY A 274 8.81 -3.09 16.45
CA GLY A 274 10.25 -3.18 16.71
C GLY A 274 11.14 -2.85 15.49
N ARG A 275 10.59 -2.31 14.39
CA ARG A 275 11.29 -1.93 13.15
C ARG A 275 11.96 -3.09 12.40
N TYR A 276 11.34 -4.27 12.43
CA TYR A 276 11.78 -5.40 11.62
C TYR A 276 11.12 -5.34 10.25
N ILE A 277 11.95 -5.35 9.19
CA ILE A 277 11.48 -5.55 7.83
C ILE A 277 11.31 -7.07 7.65
N LYS A 278 10.12 -7.50 7.25
CA LYS A 278 9.85 -8.90 6.95
C LYS A 278 9.33 -9.04 5.53
N ARG A 279 9.72 -10.14 4.90
CA ARG A 279 9.27 -10.57 3.58
C ARG A 279 8.50 -11.88 3.71
N PHE A 280 7.56 -12.10 2.84
CA PHE A 280 6.78 -13.34 2.79
C PHE A 280 7.00 -14.06 1.47
N ARG A 281 6.87 -15.36 1.53
CA ARG A 281 7.08 -16.28 0.41
C ARG A 281 5.75 -16.95 0.03
N LYS A 282 5.65 -17.27 -1.25
CA LYS A 282 4.59 -18.06 -1.85
C LYS A 282 4.45 -19.45 -1.24
#